data_5fe82f9a6b655bd9045f96d095afafdb
#
_entry.id   5fe82f9a6b655bd9045f96d095afafdb
#
_cell.length_a   1.000
_cell.length_b   1.000
_cell.length_c   1.000
_cell.angle_alpha   90.00
_cell.angle_beta   90.00
_cell.angle_gamma   90.00
#
_symmetry.space_group_name_H-M   'P 1'
#
loop_
_entity.id
_entity.type
_entity.pdbx_description
1 polymer ?
#
loop_
_entity_poly.entity_id
_entity_poly.type
_entity_poly.pdbx_seq_one_letter_code
_entity_poly.pdbx_strand_id
1 'polypeptide(L)'
;EFAALYERYLVICKAAASRTCYSVLYRPESFAVRAVRDLKICDGLEVVTDLPEVYKELQDDLGCKIPNNGYLKKWADQGVLLLNTVLTVRAHQANSHQGHGWEQFTDACMEILNRQDRPIVFILWGSYAQKKASMLNNPNHLILKAPHPSPLSVYRGFWGSKPFSKTNNFLTEHGVEPIDWQIENI
;
A
#
# COMPACT_ATOMS: atom_id res chain seq x y z
N GLU A 1 -15.54 14.36 -8.15
CA GLU A 1 -14.07 14.41 -8.44
C GLU A 1 -13.27 13.37 -7.66
N PHE A 2 -13.62 13.10 -6.39
CA PHE A 2 -12.94 12.08 -5.56
C PHE A 2 -13.16 10.65 -6.11
N ALA A 3 -14.34 10.34 -6.63
CA ALA A 3 -14.68 9.03 -7.19
C ALA A 3 -13.91 8.70 -8.47
N ALA A 4 -13.67 9.68 -9.35
CA ALA A 4 -12.93 9.48 -10.59
C ALA A 4 -11.42 9.18 -10.40
N LEU A 5 -10.84 9.60 -9.28
CA LEU A 5 -9.45 9.34 -8.94
C LEU A 5 -9.20 7.89 -8.50
N TYR A 6 -10.22 7.20 -8.02
CA TYR A 6 -10.11 5.87 -7.42
C TYR A 6 -10.46 4.73 -8.38
N GLU A 7 -10.80 5.01 -9.63
CA GLU A 7 -11.21 3.99 -10.59
C GLU A 7 -10.14 2.99 -11.04
N ARG A 8 -8.91 3.08 -10.53
CA ARG A 8 -7.78 2.28 -11.01
C ARG A 8 -6.84 1.71 -9.93
N TYR A 9 -7.19 1.67 -8.64
CA TYR A 9 -6.19 1.34 -7.62
C TYR A 9 -6.32 -0.05 -6.99
N LEU A 10 -5.22 -0.78 -6.97
CA LEU A 10 -4.94 -1.85 -6.02
C LEU A 10 -4.61 -1.23 -4.66
N VAL A 11 -5.23 -1.70 -3.58
CA VAL A 11 -4.95 -1.19 -2.25
C VAL A 11 -4.00 -2.13 -1.52
N ILE A 12 -2.81 -1.65 -1.24
CA ILE A 12 -1.88 -2.29 -0.33
C ILE A 12 -1.94 -1.53 1.00
N CYS A 13 -2.61 -2.12 2.00
CA CYS A 13 -2.66 -1.53 3.33
C CYS A 13 -1.44 -1.99 4.14
N LYS A 14 -0.59 -1.05 4.48
CA LYS A 14 0.56 -1.25 5.34
C LYS A 14 0.24 -0.72 6.74
N ALA A 15 0.34 -1.56 7.76
CA ALA A 15 0.29 -1.08 9.14
C ALA A 15 1.59 -0.36 9.45
N ALA A 16 1.50 0.90 9.82
CA ALA A 16 2.66 1.65 10.27
C ALA A 16 3.15 1.08 11.60
N ALA A 17 4.16 0.23 11.55
CA ALA A 17 4.92 -0.16 12.72
C ALA A 17 6.39 0.11 12.41
N SER A 18 6.92 1.11 13.03
CA SER A 18 8.35 1.45 13.16
C SER A 18 8.98 2.43 12.18
N ARG A 19 9.63 3.33 12.79
CA ARG A 19 10.81 4.17 12.50
C ARG A 19 10.86 5.07 11.26
N THR A 20 10.12 4.81 10.21
CA THR A 20 10.06 5.72 9.06
C THR A 20 8.66 5.66 8.46
N CYS A 21 7.87 6.67 8.76
CA CYS A 21 6.52 6.79 8.26
C CYS A 21 6.59 7.57 6.94
N TYR A 22 6.64 6.86 5.83
CA TYR A 22 6.47 7.48 4.52
C TYR A 22 5.39 6.75 3.77
N SER A 23 4.24 7.39 3.66
CA SER A 23 3.19 6.99 2.74
C SER A 23 3.44 7.70 1.44
N VAL A 24 3.82 6.96 0.42
CA VAL A 24 3.94 7.52 -0.91
C VAL A 24 2.61 7.37 -1.62
N LEU A 25 1.79 8.39 -1.54
CA LEU A 25 0.75 8.62 -2.52
C LEU A 25 1.40 9.45 -3.64
N TYR A 26 2.05 8.77 -4.59
CA TYR A 26 2.68 9.47 -5.68
C TYR A 26 1.75 9.58 -6.89
N ARG A 27 1.00 10.65 -6.92
CA ARG A 27 0.65 11.41 -8.12
C ARG A 27 0.86 12.88 -7.79
N PRO A 28 1.61 13.66 -8.58
CA PRO A 28 1.76 15.12 -8.35
C PRO A 28 0.43 15.84 -8.28
N GLU A 29 -0.61 15.24 -8.82
CA GLU A 29 -1.97 15.76 -8.93
C GLU A 29 -2.96 15.12 -7.95
N SER A 30 -2.55 14.12 -7.15
CA SER A 30 -3.46 13.52 -6.17
C SER A 30 -3.78 14.52 -5.06
N PHE A 31 -5.03 14.53 -4.62
CA PHE A 31 -5.51 15.41 -3.55
C PHE A 31 -4.65 15.24 -2.28
N ALA A 32 -4.22 14.03 -1.95
CA ALA A 32 -3.40 13.76 -0.78
C ALA A 32 -2.01 14.39 -0.88
N VAL A 33 -1.34 14.31 -2.03
CA VAL A 33 -0.03 14.95 -2.25
C VAL A 33 -0.17 16.47 -2.24
N ARG A 34 -1.22 17.01 -2.85
CA ARG A 34 -1.51 18.45 -2.78
C ARG A 34 -1.81 18.88 -1.35
N ALA A 35 -2.66 18.19 -0.62
CA ALA A 35 -2.98 18.50 0.76
C ALA A 35 -1.74 18.46 1.66
N VAL A 36 -0.88 17.47 1.52
CA VAL A 36 0.37 17.39 2.28
C VAL A 36 1.32 18.54 1.92
N ARG A 37 1.46 18.88 0.64
CA ARG A 37 2.27 20.00 0.17
C ARG A 37 1.69 21.35 0.58
N ASP A 38 0.38 21.55 0.41
CA ASP A 38 -0.29 22.83 0.64
C ASP A 38 -0.46 23.13 2.13
N LEU A 39 -0.53 22.09 2.98
CA LEU A 39 -0.52 22.23 4.45
C LEU A 39 0.89 22.46 5.02
N LYS A 40 1.93 22.50 4.20
CA LYS A 40 3.34 22.66 4.62
C LYS A 40 3.76 21.69 5.75
N ILE A 41 3.12 20.53 5.82
CA ILE A 41 3.39 19.52 6.86
C ILE A 41 4.77 18.91 6.67
N CYS A 42 5.39 19.13 5.51
CA CYS A 42 6.62 18.45 5.12
C CYS A 42 7.52 19.31 4.25
N ASP A 43 8.11 20.36 4.81
CA ASP A 43 9.33 20.93 4.25
C ASP A 43 10.48 19.93 4.48
N GLY A 44 10.94 19.28 3.41
CA GLY A 44 12.06 18.33 3.48
C GLY A 44 11.67 16.85 3.49
N LEU A 45 10.49 16.48 2.98
CA LEU A 45 10.15 15.07 2.75
C LEU A 45 11.04 14.47 1.65
N GLU A 46 12.07 13.78 2.08
CA GLU A 46 12.73 12.79 1.26
C GLU A 46 11.84 11.54 1.23
N VAL A 47 11.31 11.20 0.05
CA VAL A 47 10.52 9.98 -0.14
C VAL A 47 11.49 8.81 -0.19
N VAL A 48 11.89 8.32 0.95
CA VAL A 48 12.67 7.08 1.08
C VAL A 48 11.70 5.96 1.38
N THR A 49 11.24 5.25 0.36
CA THR A 49 10.58 3.96 0.54
C THR A 49 11.65 2.88 0.52
N ASP A 50 12.33 2.69 1.63
CA ASP A 50 13.15 1.51 1.81
C ASP A 50 12.20 0.36 2.20
N LEU A 51 12.00 -0.57 1.25
CA LEU A 51 11.14 -1.74 1.40
C LEU A 51 11.92 -3.02 1.07
N PRO A 52 13.09 -3.25 1.69
CA PRO A 52 13.99 -4.34 1.29
C PRO A 52 13.31 -5.71 1.40
N GLU A 53 12.47 -5.91 2.40
CA GLU A 53 11.73 -7.16 2.57
C GLU A 53 10.68 -7.36 1.47
N VAL A 54 10.03 -6.29 1.03
CA VAL A 54 9.06 -6.34 -0.08
C VAL A 54 9.77 -6.67 -1.38
N TYR A 55 10.93 -6.05 -1.66
CA TYR A 55 11.70 -6.34 -2.87
C TYR A 55 12.27 -7.75 -2.89
N LYS A 56 12.66 -8.28 -1.73
CA LYS A 56 13.09 -9.67 -1.63
C LYS A 56 11.93 -10.63 -1.88
N GLU A 57 10.76 -10.40 -1.32
CA GLU A 57 9.57 -11.23 -1.60
C GLU A 57 9.17 -11.12 -3.09
N LEU A 58 9.29 -9.95 -3.72
CA LEU A 58 9.11 -9.78 -5.16
C LEU A 58 10.08 -10.61 -5.99
N GLN A 59 11.35 -10.65 -5.59
CA GLN A 59 12.35 -11.50 -6.23
C GLN A 59 12.00 -12.97 -6.09
N ASP A 60 11.61 -13.42 -4.89
CA ASP A 60 11.29 -14.81 -4.61
C ASP A 60 9.95 -15.25 -5.26
N ASP A 61 8.99 -14.35 -5.39
CA ASP A 61 7.64 -14.63 -5.95
C ASP A 61 7.60 -14.54 -7.48
N LEU A 62 8.22 -13.52 -8.07
CA LEU A 62 8.11 -13.19 -9.48
C LEU A 62 9.45 -13.15 -10.24
N GLY A 63 10.58 -13.34 -9.56
CA GLY A 63 11.90 -13.22 -10.16
C GLY A 63 12.34 -11.78 -10.47
N CYS A 64 11.67 -10.78 -9.91
CA CYS A 64 12.03 -9.37 -10.10
C CYS A 64 13.43 -9.08 -9.58
N LYS A 65 14.16 -8.20 -10.26
CA LYS A 65 15.44 -7.70 -9.76
C LYS A 65 15.21 -6.72 -8.61
N ILE A 66 16.03 -6.82 -7.57
CA ILE A 66 15.99 -5.86 -6.46
C ILE A 66 16.44 -4.49 -6.98
N PRO A 67 15.60 -3.44 -6.89
CA PRO A 67 15.97 -2.12 -7.38
C PRO A 67 16.97 -1.44 -6.43
N ASN A 68 17.72 -0.46 -6.96
CA ASN A 68 18.62 0.39 -6.18
C ASN A 68 17.95 1.64 -5.62
N ASN A 69 16.63 1.74 -5.72
CA ASN A 69 15.85 2.91 -5.32
C ASN A 69 14.47 2.53 -4.82
N GLY A 70 13.76 3.49 -4.20
CA GLY A 70 12.40 3.35 -3.70
C GLY A 70 11.35 4.11 -4.51
N TYR A 71 11.58 4.38 -5.79
CA TYR A 71 10.68 5.17 -6.62
C TYR A 71 9.53 4.33 -7.17
N LEU A 72 8.37 4.40 -6.53
CA LEU A 72 7.21 3.54 -6.78
C LEU A 72 6.18 4.14 -7.75
N LYS A 73 6.55 5.18 -8.52
CA LYS A 73 5.62 5.81 -9.47
C LYS A 73 5.03 4.81 -10.46
N LYS A 74 5.84 3.89 -10.98
CA LYS A 74 5.39 2.84 -11.90
C LYS A 74 4.26 1.99 -11.33
N TRP A 75 4.29 1.68 -10.04
CA TRP A 75 3.21 0.96 -9.39
C TRP A 75 1.95 1.82 -9.29
N ALA A 76 2.10 3.08 -8.88
CA ALA A 76 0.97 4.00 -8.77
C ALA A 76 0.28 4.25 -10.13
N ASP A 77 1.05 4.35 -11.21
CA ASP A 77 0.52 4.54 -12.56
C ASP A 77 -0.30 3.32 -13.04
N GLN A 78 -0.03 2.14 -12.50
CA GLN A 78 -0.77 0.91 -12.75
C GLN A 78 -1.94 0.67 -11.78
N GLY A 79 -2.18 1.60 -10.86
CA GLY A 79 -3.29 1.51 -9.92
C GLY A 79 -2.95 0.87 -8.57
N VAL A 80 -1.68 0.77 -8.20
CA VAL A 80 -1.28 0.32 -6.86
C VAL A 80 -1.34 1.49 -5.89
N LEU A 81 -2.17 1.39 -4.86
CA LEU A 81 -2.27 2.35 -3.77
C LEU A 81 -1.62 1.80 -2.50
N LEU A 82 -0.54 2.43 -2.06
CA LEU A 82 0.06 2.14 -0.76
C LEU A 82 -0.59 3.04 0.30
N LEU A 83 -1.34 2.44 1.23
CA LEU A 83 -2.08 3.17 2.25
C LEU A 83 -1.69 2.69 3.65
N ASN A 84 -1.15 3.60 4.47
CA ASN A 84 -0.97 3.34 5.89
C ASN A 84 -2.29 3.61 6.64
N THR A 85 -2.56 2.86 7.70
CA THR A 85 -3.72 3.11 8.56
C THR A 85 -3.62 4.43 9.33
N VAL A 86 -2.39 4.88 9.61
CA VAL A 86 -2.04 6.17 10.20
C VAL A 86 -1.03 6.84 9.30
N LEU A 87 -1.35 8.01 8.74
CA LEU A 87 -0.56 8.63 7.67
C LEU A 87 0.59 9.51 8.16
N THR A 88 0.60 9.89 9.43
CA THR A 88 1.65 10.73 10.01
C THR A 88 2.11 10.18 11.35
N VAL A 89 3.32 10.59 11.75
CA VAL A 89 3.94 10.22 13.02
C VAL A 89 4.91 11.31 13.43
N ARG A 90 5.13 11.52 14.71
CA ARG A 90 6.20 12.39 15.20
C ARG A 90 7.55 11.72 14.96
N ALA A 91 8.57 12.50 14.64
CA ALA A 91 9.92 11.99 14.46
C ALA A 91 10.35 11.11 15.66
N HIS A 92 10.87 9.95 15.37
CA HIS A 92 11.34 8.96 16.36
C HIS A 92 10.28 8.42 17.36
N GLN A 93 8.98 8.71 17.14
CA GLN A 93 7.89 8.27 18.02
C GLN A 93 6.86 7.44 17.22
N ALA A 94 7.15 6.14 17.03
CA ALA A 94 6.26 5.25 16.30
C ALA A 94 4.83 5.27 16.89
N ASN A 95 3.82 5.27 16.01
CA ASN A 95 2.39 5.29 16.38
C ASN A 95 1.90 6.52 17.17
N SER A 96 2.70 7.58 17.27
CA SER A 96 2.37 8.77 18.07
C SER A 96 1.06 9.48 17.65
N HIS A 97 0.59 9.27 16.41
CA HIS A 97 -0.68 9.82 15.92
C HIS A 97 -1.78 8.76 15.76
N GLN A 98 -1.62 7.58 16.36
CA GLN A 98 -2.68 6.60 16.44
C GLN A 98 -3.84 7.14 17.31
N GLY A 99 -5.08 6.93 16.86
CA GLY A 99 -6.28 7.43 17.57
C GLY A 99 -6.55 8.93 17.39
N HIS A 100 -5.83 9.62 16.50
CA HIS A 100 -6.00 11.06 16.23
C HIS A 100 -6.77 11.36 14.94
N GLY A 101 -7.56 10.38 14.42
CA GLY A 101 -8.48 10.58 13.31
C GLY A 101 -8.02 10.01 11.97
N TRP A 102 -6.75 9.62 11.82
CA TRP A 102 -6.26 9.02 10.58
C TRP A 102 -6.98 7.72 10.22
N GLU A 103 -7.30 6.91 11.23
CA GLU A 103 -8.02 5.66 11.06
C GLU A 103 -9.39 5.87 10.42
N GLN A 104 -10.12 6.91 10.83
CA GLN A 104 -11.42 7.25 10.26
C GLN A 104 -11.31 7.62 8.78
N PHE A 105 -10.28 8.40 8.42
CA PHE A 105 -10.02 8.77 7.03
C PHE A 105 -9.66 7.55 6.19
N THR A 106 -8.73 6.71 6.67
CA THR A 106 -8.30 5.51 5.92
C THR A 106 -9.41 4.46 5.84
N ASP A 107 -10.27 4.35 6.85
CA ASP A 107 -11.45 3.50 6.82
C ASP A 107 -12.45 3.97 5.77
N ALA A 108 -12.71 5.27 5.68
CA ALA A 108 -13.57 5.83 4.63
C ALA A 108 -13.01 5.54 3.23
N CYS A 109 -11.69 5.65 3.03
CA CYS A 109 -11.06 5.25 1.76
C CYS A 109 -11.31 3.77 1.44
N MET A 110 -11.13 2.89 2.43
CA MET A 110 -11.36 1.45 2.27
C MET A 110 -12.83 1.13 1.95
N GLU A 111 -13.78 1.80 2.60
CA GLU A 111 -15.21 1.64 2.31
C GLU A 111 -15.57 2.07 0.90
N ILE A 112 -15.03 3.20 0.41
CA ILE A 112 -15.25 3.67 -0.96
C ILE A 112 -14.75 2.62 -1.96
N LEU A 113 -13.58 2.06 -1.72
CA LEU A 113 -13.00 1.02 -2.57
C LEU A 113 -13.81 -0.29 -2.50
N ASN A 114 -14.27 -0.67 -1.30
CA ASN A 114 -15.08 -1.88 -1.12
C ASN A 114 -16.45 -1.81 -1.83
N ARG A 115 -16.96 -0.62 -2.13
CA ARG A 115 -18.22 -0.41 -2.85
C ARG A 115 -18.08 -0.46 -4.37
N GLN A 116 -16.85 -0.56 -4.90
CA GLN A 116 -16.63 -0.62 -6.34
C GLN A 116 -17.07 -1.97 -6.91
N ASP A 117 -17.68 -1.98 -8.08
CA ASP A 117 -18.09 -3.21 -8.77
C ASP A 117 -16.93 -3.93 -9.46
N ARG A 118 -15.85 -3.20 -9.76
CA ARG A 118 -14.67 -3.76 -10.40
C ARG A 118 -13.84 -4.60 -9.42
N PRO A 119 -13.09 -5.61 -9.90
CA PRO A 119 -12.21 -6.41 -9.05
C PRO A 119 -11.09 -5.57 -8.46
N ILE A 120 -10.90 -5.67 -7.15
CA ILE A 120 -9.81 -5.03 -6.41
C ILE A 120 -9.11 -6.07 -5.53
N VAL A 121 -7.81 -5.98 -5.42
CA VAL A 121 -7.03 -6.80 -4.48
C VAL A 121 -6.62 -5.95 -3.29
N PHE A 122 -6.99 -6.38 -2.11
CA PHE A 122 -6.57 -5.78 -0.84
C PHE A 122 -5.47 -6.63 -0.22
N ILE A 123 -4.25 -6.10 -0.16
CA ILE A 123 -3.12 -6.76 0.50
C ILE A 123 -2.96 -6.16 1.89
N LEU A 124 -3.31 -6.91 2.93
CA LEU A 124 -3.35 -6.46 4.30
C LEU A 124 -2.13 -6.97 5.07
N TRP A 125 -1.14 -6.11 5.26
CA TRP A 125 0.10 -6.44 5.96
C TRP A 125 0.08 -6.01 7.43
N GLY A 126 0.22 -6.98 8.31
CA GLY A 126 0.25 -6.79 9.76
C GLY A 126 -1.13 -6.71 10.41
N SER A 127 -1.16 -6.84 11.72
CA SER A 127 -2.40 -6.99 12.50
C SER A 127 -3.34 -5.78 12.39
N TYR A 128 -2.81 -4.56 12.30
CA TYR A 128 -3.63 -3.36 12.17
C TYR A 128 -4.38 -3.31 10.83
N ALA A 129 -3.69 -3.60 9.72
CA ALA A 129 -4.33 -3.68 8.42
C ALA A 129 -5.32 -4.86 8.37
N GLN A 130 -4.98 -6.01 8.93
CA GLN A 130 -5.84 -7.19 8.93
C GLN A 130 -7.15 -7.00 9.72
N LYS A 131 -7.18 -6.13 10.72
CA LYS A 131 -8.42 -5.76 11.42
C LYS A 131 -9.43 -5.10 10.47
N LYS A 132 -8.96 -4.43 9.41
CA LYS A 132 -9.83 -3.79 8.40
C LYS A 132 -10.52 -4.81 7.48
N ALA A 133 -10.09 -6.07 7.47
CA ALA A 133 -10.71 -7.12 6.65
C ALA A 133 -12.21 -7.31 6.92
N SER A 134 -12.67 -7.01 8.15
CA SER A 134 -14.10 -7.10 8.49
C SER A 134 -14.98 -6.08 7.74
N MET A 135 -14.38 -5.01 7.21
CA MET A 135 -15.07 -3.98 6.42
C MET A 135 -15.19 -4.38 4.93
N LEU A 136 -14.37 -5.34 4.49
CA LEU A 136 -14.24 -5.73 3.10
C LEU A 136 -15.13 -6.96 2.84
N ASN A 137 -16.35 -6.73 2.41
CA ASN A 137 -17.36 -7.77 2.23
C ASN A 137 -17.85 -7.92 0.79
N ASN A 138 -17.27 -7.16 -0.16
CA ASN A 138 -17.63 -7.26 -1.56
C ASN A 138 -17.02 -8.54 -2.17
N PRO A 139 -17.85 -9.45 -2.73
CA PRO A 139 -17.38 -10.72 -3.28
C PRO A 139 -16.52 -10.57 -4.54
N ASN A 140 -16.54 -9.41 -5.20
CA ASN A 140 -15.72 -9.13 -6.37
C ASN A 140 -14.25 -8.83 -6.03
N HIS A 141 -13.91 -8.79 -4.74
CA HIS A 141 -12.57 -8.41 -4.28
C HIS A 141 -11.80 -9.60 -3.71
N LEU A 142 -10.50 -9.58 -3.90
CA LEU A 142 -9.58 -10.52 -3.25
C LEU A 142 -8.94 -9.86 -2.02
N ILE A 143 -8.94 -10.57 -0.89
CA ILE A 143 -8.29 -10.12 0.34
C ILE A 143 -7.12 -11.06 0.64
N LEU A 144 -5.89 -10.55 0.53
CA LEU A 144 -4.67 -11.23 0.90
C LEU A 144 -4.18 -10.73 2.26
N LYS A 145 -3.82 -11.64 3.15
CA LYS A 145 -3.33 -11.31 4.49
C LYS A 145 -1.94 -11.90 4.69
N ALA A 146 -1.01 -11.11 5.21
CA ALA A 146 0.30 -11.58 5.63
C ALA A 146 0.80 -10.78 6.84
N PRO A 147 1.77 -11.28 7.59
CA PRO A 147 2.52 -10.49 8.57
C PRO A 147 3.10 -9.23 7.94
N HIS A 148 3.46 -8.24 8.75
CA HIS A 148 4.05 -7.01 8.27
C HIS A 148 5.46 -7.26 7.69
N PRO A 149 5.83 -6.66 6.53
CA PRO A 149 7.17 -6.74 5.95
C PRO A 149 8.17 -5.88 6.73
N SER A 150 8.45 -6.26 7.96
CA SER A 150 9.47 -5.61 8.79
C SER A 150 10.40 -6.66 9.37
N PRO A 151 11.66 -6.32 9.66
CA PRO A 151 12.62 -7.27 10.20
C PRO A 151 12.13 -8.04 11.43
N LEU A 152 11.23 -7.44 12.23
CA LEU A 152 10.69 -8.04 13.45
C LEU A 152 9.57 -9.07 13.22
N SER A 153 8.94 -9.06 12.04
CA SER A 153 7.74 -9.87 11.79
C SER A 153 7.78 -10.69 10.51
N VAL A 154 8.71 -10.40 9.62
CA VAL A 154 8.81 -11.02 8.30
C VAL A 154 8.95 -12.56 8.35
N TYR A 155 9.64 -13.09 9.36
CA TYR A 155 9.81 -14.53 9.57
C TYR A 155 8.56 -15.25 10.08
N ARG A 156 7.49 -14.53 10.39
CA ARG A 156 6.23 -15.10 10.89
C ARG A 156 5.27 -15.48 9.76
N GLY A 157 5.76 -15.57 8.51
CA GLY A 157 4.98 -15.97 7.35
C GLY A 157 4.74 -14.87 6.31
N PHE A 158 5.53 -13.80 6.33
CA PHE A 158 5.58 -12.86 5.22
C PHE A 158 6.32 -13.48 4.04
N TRP A 159 7.50 -14.05 4.29
CA TRP A 159 8.27 -14.79 3.28
C TRP A 159 7.46 -15.95 2.72
N GLY A 160 7.36 -16.04 1.39
CA GLY A 160 6.60 -17.05 0.69
C GLY A 160 5.08 -16.83 0.72
N SER A 161 4.60 -15.69 1.20
CA SER A 161 3.17 -15.36 1.14
C SER A 161 2.67 -15.11 -0.28
N LYS A 162 3.60 -14.79 -1.22
CA LYS A 162 3.36 -14.63 -2.66
C LYS A 162 2.20 -13.69 -2.98
N PRO A 163 2.19 -12.46 -2.45
CA PRO A 163 1.07 -11.57 -2.65
C PRO A 163 1.01 -11.03 -4.09
N PHE A 164 2.15 -10.93 -4.77
CA PHE A 164 2.25 -10.30 -6.08
C PHE A 164 1.76 -11.21 -7.20
N SER A 165 2.20 -12.48 -7.22
CA SER A 165 1.71 -13.48 -8.16
C SER A 165 0.22 -13.76 -7.95
N LYS A 166 -0.24 -13.89 -6.70
CA LYS A 166 -1.66 -14.06 -6.39
C LYS A 166 -2.50 -12.86 -6.86
N THR A 167 -1.98 -11.66 -6.74
CA THR A 167 -2.62 -10.45 -7.26
C THR A 167 -2.76 -10.52 -8.77
N ASN A 168 -1.66 -10.80 -9.48
CA ASN A 168 -1.68 -10.85 -10.93
C ASN A 168 -2.58 -11.96 -11.47
N ASN A 169 -2.58 -13.14 -10.84
CA ASN A 169 -3.48 -14.23 -11.20
C ASN A 169 -4.95 -13.80 -11.08
N PHE A 170 -5.32 -13.23 -9.94
CA PHE A 170 -6.68 -12.75 -9.72
C PHE A 170 -7.08 -11.67 -10.73
N LEU A 171 -6.23 -10.69 -11.01
CA LEU A 171 -6.51 -9.64 -11.99
C LEU A 171 -6.72 -10.23 -13.38
N THR A 172 -5.84 -11.15 -13.81
CA THR A 172 -5.94 -11.82 -15.10
C THR A 172 -7.23 -12.65 -15.22
N GLU A 173 -7.60 -13.41 -14.18
CA GLU A 173 -8.84 -14.19 -14.13
C GLU A 173 -10.10 -13.31 -14.28
N HIS A 174 -9.99 -12.04 -13.91
CA HIS A 174 -11.09 -11.07 -14.02
C HIS A 174 -10.96 -10.13 -15.24
N GLY A 175 -10.07 -10.46 -16.19
CA GLY A 175 -9.90 -9.67 -17.41
C GLY A 175 -9.23 -8.31 -17.21
N VAL A 176 -8.52 -8.14 -16.10
CA VAL A 176 -7.73 -6.94 -15.79
C VAL A 176 -6.26 -7.22 -16.10
N GLU A 177 -5.59 -6.24 -16.68
CA GLU A 177 -4.16 -6.34 -16.98
C GLU A 177 -3.33 -6.57 -15.70
N PRO A 178 -2.42 -7.56 -15.69
CA PRO A 178 -1.55 -7.81 -14.54
C PRO A 178 -0.59 -6.64 -14.32
N ILE A 179 -0.17 -6.46 -13.08
CA ILE A 179 0.76 -5.41 -12.69
C ILE A 179 2.19 -5.84 -13.03
N ASP A 180 2.93 -4.97 -13.71
CA ASP A 180 4.38 -5.07 -13.82
C ASP A 180 5.03 -4.53 -12.54
N TRP A 181 5.43 -5.45 -11.68
CA TRP A 181 6.01 -5.15 -10.38
C TRP A 181 7.49 -4.76 -10.44
N GLN A 182 8.18 -4.96 -11.58
CA GLN A 182 9.58 -4.59 -11.70
C GLN A 182 9.76 -3.07 -11.56
N ILE A 183 10.66 -2.64 -10.67
CA ILE A 183 11.13 -1.27 -10.55
C ILE A 183 12.49 -1.18 -11.19
N GLU A 184 12.65 -0.22 -12.09
CA GLU A 184 13.90 -0.01 -12.79
C GLU A 184 14.94 0.68 -11.90
N ASN A 185 16.21 0.40 -12.14
CA ASN A 185 17.29 1.14 -11.50
C ASN A 185 17.39 2.56 -12.05
N ILE A 186 17.74 3.50 -11.21
CA ILE A 186 18.03 4.90 -11.55
C ILE A 186 19.41 5.30 -11.07
#